data_0c6d26053e2a97060944bac91440e902
#
_entry.id   0c6d26053e2a97060944bac91440e902
#
_cell.length_a   1.000
_cell.length_b   1.000
_cell.length_c   1.000
_cell.angle_alpha   90.00
_cell.angle_beta   90.00
_cell.angle_gamma   90.00
#
_symmetry.space_group_name_H-M   'P 1'
#
loop_
_entity.id
_entity.type
_entity.pdbx_description
1 polymer ?
#
loop_
_entity_poly.entity_id
_entity_poly.type
_entity_poly.pdbx_seq_one_letter_code
_entity_poly.pdbx_strand_id
1 'polypeptide(L)'
;MRTTFQFTDGWKFHRGDLDETNYRAIHANRFKRAEWMKAGNHGISRVGYPDETWHDVDLPHDFVVASDYTPTANAVHGSLPTDVAWYRKTFELPAEIRHQRIHLEFDGIYRDATIWVNGHLAGSHLSGYTSFSLDVTELCDPNECNAIAVRCDAQEFELWSYEGGGIYRDVRLVATDDLHVPYSGTCIRSTFPDEADLSKVQIELQAQIHNAGREDRAAQVTFKIFADTGASPVYESSQAAPIAAGTSTAINHRLDLSQPTLWSIASPHLYRLETHVQVADKSCDIYHSHFGVRSIRFDADQGCFLNGESIKLKGVCNHQDHAGVGVAILPTIDEWRLKQLKAMGCNAIRTAHNPPAPHLLDLCDRMGFLVMNETRLSGTSPEFLGQLQALITRDRNHPSVCLWSLGNEEMLIQENAMGAKMLQRMQDLTHRLDPTRPCIYSANCDFNNIAENFVNNGFQIDTFGANY
;
A
#
# COMPACT_ATOMS: atom_id res chain seq x y z
N MET A 1 -14.41 -7.35 -17.69
CA MET A 1 -12.94 -7.18 -17.75
C MET A 1 -12.56 -5.98 -16.90
N ARG A 2 -11.42 -6.00 -16.22
CA ARG A 2 -10.99 -4.92 -15.30
C ARG A 2 -10.95 -3.57 -16.00
N THR A 3 -11.51 -2.55 -15.36
CA THR A 3 -11.43 -1.15 -15.77
C THR A 3 -11.14 -0.31 -14.55
N THR A 4 -10.18 0.62 -14.63
CA THR A 4 -9.79 1.49 -13.53
C THR A 4 -10.04 2.94 -13.93
N PHE A 5 -10.73 3.67 -13.06
CA PHE A 5 -10.99 5.10 -13.22
C PHE A 5 -10.28 5.85 -12.11
N GLN A 6 -9.62 6.94 -12.44
CA GLN A 6 -9.17 7.90 -11.43
C GLN A 6 -10.40 8.51 -10.76
N PHE A 7 -10.37 8.55 -9.45
CA PHE A 7 -11.51 9.01 -8.64
C PHE A 7 -11.09 10.19 -7.74
N THR A 8 -10.23 11.04 -8.30
CA THR A 8 -9.55 12.12 -7.58
C THR A 8 -10.25 13.47 -7.70
N ASP A 9 -10.96 13.74 -8.79
CA ASP A 9 -11.53 15.06 -9.07
C ASP A 9 -12.90 15.25 -8.41
N GLY A 10 -13.28 16.49 -8.18
CA GLY A 10 -14.65 16.89 -7.83
C GLY A 10 -15.15 16.36 -6.49
N TRP A 11 -14.34 16.40 -5.46
CA TRP A 11 -14.74 16.12 -4.09
C TRP A 11 -15.19 17.39 -3.38
N LYS A 12 -16.10 17.24 -2.43
CA LYS A 12 -16.48 18.24 -1.46
C LYS A 12 -15.76 17.97 -0.14
N PHE A 13 -15.28 19.01 0.51
CA PHE A 13 -14.53 18.96 1.75
C PHE A 13 -15.15 19.84 2.83
N HIS A 14 -15.23 19.31 4.03
CA HIS A 14 -15.63 20.05 5.23
C HIS A 14 -14.66 19.77 6.37
N ARG A 15 -14.12 20.81 6.99
CA ARG A 15 -13.28 20.71 8.18
C ARG A 15 -14.13 20.78 9.44
N GLY A 16 -13.80 19.96 10.40
CA GLY A 16 -14.54 19.80 11.66
C GLY A 16 -15.52 18.65 11.60
N ASP A 17 -15.86 18.12 12.77
CA ASP A 17 -16.85 17.05 12.84
C ASP A 17 -18.28 17.61 12.71
N LEU A 18 -19.17 16.81 12.19
CA LEU A 18 -20.57 17.19 11.97
C LEU A 18 -21.43 16.67 13.11
N ASP A 19 -21.95 17.58 13.94
CA ASP A 19 -22.74 17.27 15.15
C ASP A 19 -23.99 16.43 14.85
N GLU A 20 -24.63 16.64 13.71
CA GLU A 20 -25.87 15.95 13.33
C GLU A 20 -25.67 14.49 12.95
N THR A 21 -24.46 14.11 12.70
CA THR A 21 -24.09 12.83 12.17
C THR A 21 -23.31 12.03 13.15
N ASN A 22 -23.55 12.16 14.35
CA ASN A 22 -22.93 11.24 15.27
C ASN A 22 -22.88 9.85 14.62
N TYR A 23 -21.87 9.65 13.73
CA TYR A 23 -21.67 8.40 12.96
C TYR A 23 -21.54 7.21 13.91
N ARG A 24 -21.09 7.47 15.16
CA ARG A 24 -21.17 6.56 16.29
C ARG A 24 -22.60 6.38 16.80
N ALA A 25 -23.56 7.18 16.32
CA ALA A 25 -24.94 7.04 16.78
C ALA A 25 -25.58 5.71 16.41
N ILE A 26 -25.10 5.02 15.40
CA ILE A 26 -25.49 3.63 15.13
C ILE A 26 -25.17 2.76 16.35
N HIS A 27 -24.09 3.04 17.05
CA HIS A 27 -23.62 2.26 18.20
C HIS A 27 -23.83 2.95 19.54
N ALA A 28 -23.79 4.28 19.61
CA ALA A 28 -23.74 5.04 20.84
C ALA A 28 -25.06 5.74 21.22
N ASN A 29 -25.91 6.06 20.28
CA ASN A 29 -27.12 6.83 20.53
C ASN A 29 -28.40 5.99 20.34
N ARG A 30 -28.55 4.97 21.17
CA ARG A 30 -29.65 4.00 21.15
C ARG A 30 -31.06 4.62 21.18
N PHE A 31 -31.21 5.89 21.59
CA PHE A 31 -32.51 6.39 22.00
C PHE A 31 -33.04 7.57 21.17
N LYS A 32 -32.23 8.25 20.36
CA LYS A 32 -32.70 9.45 19.66
C LYS A 32 -32.85 9.31 18.14
N ARG A 33 -32.04 8.46 17.48
CA ARG A 33 -32.08 8.27 16.00
C ARG A 33 -31.83 6.84 15.54
N ALA A 34 -31.59 5.90 16.42
CA ALA A 34 -31.27 4.50 16.05
C ALA A 34 -32.35 3.81 15.23
N GLU A 35 -33.60 4.20 15.39
CA GLU A 35 -34.71 3.68 14.56
C GLU A 35 -34.64 4.18 13.11
N TRP A 36 -34.02 5.34 12.89
CA TRP A 36 -33.93 6.02 11.59
C TRP A 36 -32.60 5.75 10.91
N MET A 37 -31.57 5.46 11.68
CA MET A 37 -30.19 5.31 11.23
C MET A 37 -29.68 3.90 11.37
N LYS A 38 -30.49 2.90 11.10
CA LYS A 38 -29.98 1.55 10.88
C LYS A 38 -28.86 1.60 9.86
N ALA A 39 -28.08 0.55 9.73
CA ALA A 39 -26.86 0.49 8.91
C ALA A 39 -26.92 1.17 7.52
N GLY A 40 -28.10 1.38 6.96
CA GLY A 40 -28.33 1.98 5.64
C GLY A 40 -28.91 3.39 5.64
N ASN A 41 -28.73 4.19 6.67
CA ASN A 41 -29.40 5.50 6.71
C ASN A 41 -28.49 6.66 7.14
N HIS A 42 -27.21 6.61 6.84
CA HIS A 42 -26.27 7.69 7.15
C HIS A 42 -26.51 8.88 6.22
N GLY A 43 -26.98 10.02 6.80
CA GLY A 43 -27.45 11.17 6.02
C GLY A 43 -26.42 11.79 5.09
N ILE A 44 -25.16 11.97 5.55
CA ILE A 44 -24.08 12.62 4.79
C ILE A 44 -23.74 11.88 3.50
N SER A 45 -23.81 10.57 3.51
CA SER A 45 -23.53 9.77 2.31
C SER A 45 -24.75 9.52 1.42
N ARG A 46 -25.81 10.32 1.54
CA ARG A 46 -26.97 10.32 0.63
C ARG A 46 -26.81 11.36 -0.46
N VAL A 47 -27.28 11.04 -1.66
CA VAL A 47 -27.19 11.94 -2.83
C VAL A 47 -27.78 13.34 -2.55
N GLY A 48 -28.90 13.42 -1.84
CA GLY A 48 -29.57 14.68 -1.54
C GLY A 48 -29.08 15.41 -0.28
N TYR A 49 -27.91 15.07 0.27
CA TYR A 49 -27.34 15.81 1.40
C TYR A 49 -26.91 17.21 0.95
N PRO A 50 -27.26 18.28 1.69
CA PRO A 50 -26.87 19.64 1.33
C PRO A 50 -25.38 19.86 1.61
N ASP A 51 -24.58 19.96 0.57
CA ASP A 51 -23.13 20.19 0.63
C ASP A 51 -22.67 21.44 -0.15
N GLU A 52 -23.60 22.33 -0.45
CA GLU A 52 -23.33 23.57 -1.22
C GLU A 52 -22.36 24.52 -0.51
N THR A 53 -22.27 24.41 0.82
CA THR A 53 -21.34 25.23 1.64
C THR A 53 -19.97 24.57 1.82
N TRP A 54 -19.78 23.36 1.34
CA TRP A 54 -18.50 22.66 1.43
C TRP A 54 -17.54 23.18 0.35
N HIS A 55 -16.24 23.07 0.61
CA HIS A 55 -15.22 23.46 -0.34
C HIS A 55 -15.05 22.40 -1.44
N ASP A 56 -14.90 22.86 -2.68
CA ASP A 56 -14.49 21.97 -3.76
C ASP A 56 -12.99 21.67 -3.64
N VAL A 57 -12.62 20.39 -3.72
CA VAL A 57 -11.23 19.95 -3.68
C VAL A 57 -11.00 18.80 -4.66
N ASP A 58 -9.79 18.71 -5.17
CA ASP A 58 -9.28 17.54 -5.87
C ASP A 58 -8.26 16.81 -5.00
N LEU A 59 -8.13 15.50 -5.19
CA LEU A 59 -7.18 14.66 -4.47
C LEU A 59 -5.88 14.52 -5.28
N PRO A 60 -4.75 14.38 -4.60
CA PRO A 60 -4.55 14.29 -3.15
C PRO A 60 -4.76 15.64 -2.44
N HIS A 61 -5.30 15.61 -1.21
CA HIS A 61 -5.58 16.80 -0.44
C HIS A 61 -5.14 16.65 1.02
N ASP A 62 -4.35 17.61 1.49
CA ASP A 62 -3.93 17.77 2.89
C ASP A 62 -4.50 19.05 3.45
N PHE A 63 -5.51 18.94 4.32
CA PHE A 63 -6.17 20.13 4.88
C PHE A 63 -5.38 20.80 6.00
N VAL A 64 -4.42 20.09 6.60
CA VAL A 64 -3.61 20.60 7.72
C VAL A 64 -2.63 21.64 7.24
N VAL A 65 -2.01 21.44 6.07
CA VAL A 65 -1.00 22.38 5.51
C VAL A 65 -1.57 23.76 5.21
N ALA A 66 -2.88 23.87 4.98
CA ALA A 66 -3.57 25.15 4.72
C ALA A 66 -3.92 25.92 6.01
N SER A 67 -3.57 25.38 7.19
CA SER A 67 -3.88 26.00 8.48
C SER A 67 -2.87 27.08 8.85
N ASP A 68 -3.29 28.00 9.70
CA ASP A 68 -2.39 28.97 10.34
C ASP A 68 -1.62 28.31 11.49
N TYR A 69 -0.37 28.72 11.67
CA TYR A 69 0.44 28.29 12.79
C TYR A 69 -0.16 28.75 14.12
N THR A 70 -0.16 27.88 15.11
CA THR A 70 -0.61 28.25 16.46
C THR A 70 0.32 27.67 17.54
N PRO A 71 0.63 28.43 18.60
CA PRO A 71 1.48 27.96 19.68
C PRO A 71 0.84 26.84 20.52
N THR A 72 -0.45 26.59 20.37
CA THR A 72 -1.18 25.54 21.07
C THR A 72 -1.17 24.19 20.33
N ALA A 73 -0.78 24.19 19.04
CA ALA A 73 -0.65 22.96 18.28
C ALA A 73 0.69 22.28 18.56
N ASN A 74 0.77 21.00 18.25
CA ASN A 74 1.97 20.20 18.47
C ASN A 74 3.14 20.68 17.59
N ALA A 75 4.24 21.06 18.22
CA ALA A 75 5.44 21.54 17.51
C ALA A 75 6.07 20.47 16.60
N VAL A 76 5.97 19.20 16.96
CA VAL A 76 6.46 18.08 16.13
C VAL A 76 5.70 18.00 14.80
N HIS A 77 4.43 18.42 14.79
CA HIS A 77 3.57 18.50 13.60
C HIS A 77 3.62 19.88 12.94
N GLY A 78 4.73 20.62 13.10
CA GLY A 78 4.92 21.92 12.49
C GLY A 78 4.10 23.02 13.13
N SER A 79 3.56 22.86 14.34
CA SER A 79 2.66 23.81 15.02
C SER A 79 1.39 24.13 14.22
N LEU A 80 0.94 23.19 13.38
CA LEU A 80 -0.31 23.27 12.62
C LEU A 80 -1.41 22.48 13.34
N PRO A 81 -2.63 23.05 13.49
CA PRO A 81 -3.71 22.36 14.16
C PRO A 81 -4.31 21.26 13.29
N THR A 82 -4.47 20.10 13.86
CA THR A 82 -5.18 18.96 13.26
C THR A 82 -6.67 19.01 13.63
N ASP A 83 -7.50 18.24 12.93
CA ASP A 83 -8.94 18.20 13.14
C ASP A 83 -9.54 16.91 12.57
N VAL A 84 -10.85 16.75 12.74
CA VAL A 84 -11.67 15.85 11.94
C VAL A 84 -11.97 16.52 10.60
N ALA A 85 -12.06 15.74 9.55
CA ALA A 85 -12.48 16.21 8.25
C ALA A 85 -13.43 15.24 7.56
N TRP A 86 -14.30 15.79 6.73
CA TRP A 86 -15.24 15.06 5.91
C TRP A 86 -14.98 15.35 4.44
N TYR A 87 -15.02 14.28 3.65
CA TYR A 87 -15.00 14.33 2.19
C TYR A 87 -16.26 13.69 1.67
N ARG A 88 -16.80 14.25 0.59
CA ARG A 88 -18.00 13.73 -0.04
C ARG A 88 -17.89 13.87 -1.56
N LYS A 89 -18.44 12.89 -2.29
CA LYS A 89 -18.54 12.97 -3.75
C LYS A 89 -19.80 12.27 -4.22
N THR A 90 -20.48 12.85 -5.19
CA THR A 90 -21.53 12.18 -5.95
C THR A 90 -20.97 11.67 -7.29
N PHE A 91 -21.45 10.53 -7.75
CA PHE A 91 -20.97 9.91 -8.98
C PHE A 91 -22.00 8.96 -9.59
N GLU A 92 -21.91 8.78 -10.89
CA GLU A 92 -22.66 7.77 -11.62
C GLU A 92 -21.72 6.68 -12.12
N LEU A 93 -22.20 5.43 -12.15
CA LEU A 93 -21.43 4.34 -12.74
C LEU A 93 -21.52 4.42 -14.27
N PRO A 94 -20.39 4.45 -15.00
CA PRO A 94 -20.39 4.30 -16.44
C PRO A 94 -21.16 3.08 -16.90
N ALA A 95 -21.90 3.19 -18.00
CA ALA A 95 -22.83 2.14 -18.46
C ALA A 95 -22.16 0.77 -18.64
N GLU A 96 -20.89 0.76 -19.06
CA GLU A 96 -20.11 -0.44 -19.33
C GLU A 96 -19.73 -1.24 -18.09
N ILE A 97 -19.78 -0.62 -16.89
CA ILE A 97 -19.37 -1.27 -15.63
C ILE A 97 -20.54 -1.53 -14.66
N ARG A 98 -21.76 -1.12 -14.99
CA ARG A 98 -22.94 -1.20 -14.09
C ARG A 98 -23.26 -2.57 -13.54
N HIS A 99 -22.82 -3.63 -14.21
CA HIS A 99 -23.05 -5.02 -13.82
C HIS A 99 -21.77 -5.74 -13.42
N GLN A 100 -20.72 -4.98 -13.10
CA GLN A 100 -19.47 -5.51 -12.61
C GLN A 100 -19.36 -5.35 -11.09
N ARG A 101 -18.35 -6.00 -10.50
CA ARG A 101 -17.95 -5.72 -9.11
C ARG A 101 -17.30 -4.34 -9.07
N ILE A 102 -17.64 -3.55 -8.08
CA ILE A 102 -17.14 -2.19 -7.91
C ILE A 102 -16.30 -2.12 -6.63
N HIS A 103 -15.06 -1.74 -6.80
CA HIS A 103 -14.12 -1.55 -5.69
C HIS A 103 -13.70 -0.09 -5.61
N LEU A 104 -13.56 0.43 -4.40
CA LEU A 104 -12.89 1.69 -4.11
C LEU A 104 -11.52 1.37 -3.52
N GLU A 105 -10.46 1.80 -4.21
CA GLU A 105 -9.09 1.63 -3.76
C GLU A 105 -8.54 2.98 -3.29
N PHE A 106 -8.04 3.00 -2.06
CA PHE A 106 -7.43 4.17 -1.43
C PHE A 106 -5.94 3.90 -1.19
N ASP A 107 -5.08 4.78 -1.66
CA ASP A 107 -3.64 4.67 -1.42
C ASP A 107 -3.22 5.19 -0.05
N GLY A 108 -4.02 6.03 0.57
CA GLY A 108 -3.84 6.50 1.93
C GLY A 108 -4.80 7.61 2.34
N ILE A 109 -5.31 7.51 3.56
CA ILE A 109 -6.14 8.53 4.23
C ILE A 109 -5.56 8.74 5.62
N TYR A 110 -5.09 9.92 5.96
CA TYR A 110 -4.61 10.20 7.31
C TYR A 110 -5.72 10.85 8.14
N ARG A 111 -6.21 10.18 9.16
CA ARG A 111 -6.19 8.77 9.58
C ARG A 111 -7.55 8.39 10.15
N ASP A 112 -7.67 7.20 10.74
CA ASP A 112 -8.91 6.69 11.34
C ASP A 112 -10.12 6.96 10.45
N ALA A 113 -10.02 6.46 9.20
CA ALA A 113 -10.99 6.70 8.16
C ALA A 113 -12.22 5.81 8.34
N THR A 114 -13.40 6.39 8.15
CA THR A 114 -14.66 5.65 8.04
C THR A 114 -15.37 6.05 6.75
N ILE A 115 -15.80 5.08 5.97
CA ILE A 115 -16.32 5.25 4.62
C ILE A 115 -17.75 4.75 4.52
N TRP A 116 -18.63 5.54 3.92
CA TRP A 116 -20.02 5.18 3.62
C TRP A 116 -20.33 5.39 2.15
N VAL A 117 -21.20 4.54 1.61
CA VAL A 117 -21.76 4.68 0.25
C VAL A 117 -23.27 4.58 0.35
N ASN A 118 -24.01 5.54 -0.22
CA ASN A 118 -25.47 5.59 -0.27
C ASN A 118 -26.16 5.38 1.09
N GLY A 119 -25.58 5.90 2.16
CA GLY A 119 -26.09 5.75 3.52
C GLY A 119 -25.61 4.51 4.26
N HIS A 120 -24.90 3.58 3.62
CA HIS A 120 -24.41 2.34 4.20
C HIS A 120 -22.94 2.43 4.55
N LEU A 121 -22.55 1.84 5.69
CA LEU A 121 -21.14 1.70 6.07
C LEU A 121 -20.45 0.75 5.09
N ALA A 122 -19.45 1.25 4.36
CA ALA A 122 -18.62 0.46 3.46
C ALA A 122 -17.42 -0.16 4.19
N GLY A 123 -16.81 0.58 5.12
CA GLY A 123 -15.68 0.10 5.89
C GLY A 123 -15.02 1.17 6.74
N SER A 124 -13.99 0.76 7.48
CA SER A 124 -13.11 1.65 8.23
C SER A 124 -11.65 1.24 8.07
N HIS A 125 -10.74 2.18 8.21
CA HIS A 125 -9.31 1.96 8.10
C HIS A 125 -8.55 2.86 9.08
N LEU A 126 -7.87 2.24 10.04
CA LEU A 126 -7.21 2.99 11.12
C LEU A 126 -5.88 3.61 10.67
N SER A 127 -5.07 2.86 9.90
CA SER A 127 -3.76 3.34 9.45
C SER A 127 -3.87 4.56 8.55
N GLY A 128 -3.01 5.55 8.81
CA GLY A 128 -2.85 6.70 7.91
C GLY A 128 -2.05 6.40 6.65
N TYR A 129 -1.34 5.27 6.57
CA TYR A 129 -0.27 5.06 5.58
C TYR A 129 -0.45 3.85 4.67
N THR A 130 -1.23 2.86 5.08
CA THR A 130 -1.43 1.65 4.28
C THR A 130 -2.56 1.84 3.28
N SER A 131 -2.36 1.30 2.08
CA SER A 131 -3.40 1.26 1.04
C SER A 131 -4.40 0.15 1.33
N PHE A 132 -5.66 0.34 0.92
CA PHE A 132 -6.73 -0.63 1.09
C PHE A 132 -7.76 -0.56 -0.03
N SER A 133 -8.53 -1.64 -0.16
CA SER A 133 -9.61 -1.74 -1.14
C SER A 133 -10.91 -2.14 -0.44
N LEU A 134 -12.02 -1.54 -0.83
CA LEU A 134 -13.37 -1.85 -0.35
C LEU A 134 -14.23 -2.29 -1.53
N ASP A 135 -14.83 -3.47 -1.43
CA ASP A 135 -15.88 -3.88 -2.36
C ASP A 135 -17.19 -3.17 -1.96
N VAL A 136 -17.68 -2.32 -2.84
CA VAL A 136 -18.90 -1.52 -2.63
C VAL A 136 -20.00 -1.88 -3.62
N THR A 137 -19.91 -3.02 -4.27
CA THR A 137 -20.81 -3.46 -5.33
C THR A 137 -22.29 -3.39 -4.91
N GLU A 138 -22.62 -4.00 -3.79
CA GLU A 138 -23.98 -4.04 -3.28
C GLU A 138 -24.45 -2.73 -2.66
N LEU A 139 -23.55 -1.76 -2.48
CA LEU A 139 -23.84 -0.43 -1.95
C LEU A 139 -24.10 0.60 -3.04
N CYS A 140 -23.68 0.33 -4.27
CA CYS A 140 -23.88 1.21 -5.42
C CYS A 140 -25.21 0.91 -6.14
N ASP A 141 -25.94 1.95 -6.49
CA ASP A 141 -27.04 1.84 -7.46
C ASP A 141 -26.46 1.87 -8.88
N PRO A 142 -26.69 0.85 -9.72
CA PRO A 142 -26.11 0.81 -11.05
C PRO A 142 -26.75 1.80 -12.04
N ASN A 143 -27.93 2.35 -11.74
CA ASN A 143 -28.71 3.17 -12.67
C ASN A 143 -28.91 4.61 -12.21
N GLU A 144 -28.61 4.90 -10.95
CA GLU A 144 -28.85 6.20 -10.33
C GLU A 144 -27.52 6.83 -9.87
N CYS A 145 -27.60 8.09 -9.48
CA CYS A 145 -26.50 8.78 -8.85
C CYS A 145 -26.17 8.16 -7.49
N ASN A 146 -24.90 7.96 -7.21
CA ASN A 146 -24.39 7.44 -5.96
C ASN A 146 -23.70 8.56 -5.15
N ALA A 147 -23.57 8.38 -3.85
CA ALA A 147 -22.82 9.26 -2.99
C ALA A 147 -21.90 8.49 -2.06
N ILE A 148 -20.65 8.91 -1.99
CA ILE A 148 -19.66 8.46 -1.02
C ILE A 148 -19.42 9.56 0.00
N ALA A 149 -19.26 9.20 1.27
CA ALA A 149 -18.72 10.06 2.31
C ALA A 149 -17.59 9.38 3.05
N VAL A 150 -16.55 10.14 3.33
CA VAL A 150 -15.36 9.69 4.07
C VAL A 150 -15.16 10.65 5.23
N ARG A 151 -15.13 10.13 6.45
CA ARG A 151 -14.66 10.85 7.63
C ARG A 151 -13.24 10.41 7.92
N CYS A 152 -12.34 11.35 8.11
CA CYS A 152 -11.01 11.09 8.64
C CYS A 152 -10.79 11.90 9.94
N ASP A 153 -10.17 11.28 10.93
CA ASP A 153 -9.89 11.90 12.22
C ASP A 153 -8.38 12.03 12.41
N ALA A 154 -7.84 13.19 12.06
CA ALA A 154 -6.43 13.48 12.15
C ALA A 154 -6.01 14.12 13.50
N GLN A 155 -6.86 14.04 14.53
CA GLN A 155 -6.58 14.63 15.85
C GLN A 155 -5.51 13.83 16.61
N GLU A 156 -5.53 12.51 16.47
CA GLU A 156 -4.48 11.64 17.00
C GLU A 156 -3.31 11.57 16.03
N PHE A 157 -2.10 11.49 16.56
CA PHE A 157 -0.87 11.47 15.78
C PHE A 157 0.06 10.34 16.27
N GLU A 158 0.94 9.90 15.39
CA GLU A 158 1.85 8.78 15.63
C GLU A 158 3.30 9.23 15.86
N LEU A 159 3.53 10.55 15.94
CA LEU A 159 4.84 11.22 16.14
C LEU A 159 5.80 11.02 14.96
N TRP A 160 6.95 11.62 15.00
CA TRP A 160 8.12 11.58 14.14
C TRP A 160 8.21 12.65 13.06
N SER A 161 7.20 13.33 12.64
CA SER A 161 7.28 14.49 11.76
C SER A 161 5.89 15.00 11.41
N TYR A 162 5.80 15.91 10.46
CA TYR A 162 4.52 16.38 9.93
C TYR A 162 3.77 15.21 9.25
N GLU A 163 2.58 14.92 9.74
CA GLU A 163 1.75 13.80 9.26
C GLU A 163 0.59 14.24 8.37
N GLY A 164 0.22 15.54 8.41
CA GLY A 164 -0.87 16.10 7.63
C GLY A 164 -2.25 15.60 8.05
N GLY A 165 -3.20 15.59 7.10
CA GLY A 165 -4.56 15.09 7.33
C GLY A 165 -5.41 15.10 6.07
N GLY A 166 -6.25 14.09 5.91
CA GLY A 166 -7.19 13.99 4.80
C GLY A 166 -6.94 12.82 3.85
N ILE A 167 -7.61 12.84 2.70
CA ILE A 167 -7.36 11.90 1.60
C ILE A 167 -6.14 12.42 0.82
N TYR A 168 -4.96 12.08 1.30
CA TYR A 168 -3.72 12.67 0.84
C TYR A 168 -2.97 11.86 -0.24
N ARG A 169 -3.59 10.78 -0.71
CA ARG A 169 -3.11 9.94 -1.82
C ARG A 169 -4.26 9.64 -2.78
N ASP A 170 -3.93 8.98 -3.88
CA ASP A 170 -4.89 8.68 -4.93
C ASP A 170 -6.05 7.79 -4.47
N VAL A 171 -7.20 8.01 -5.10
CA VAL A 171 -8.37 7.14 -5.01
C VAL A 171 -8.74 6.65 -6.39
N ARG A 172 -9.07 5.37 -6.51
CA ARG A 172 -9.51 4.75 -7.76
C ARG A 172 -10.83 4.02 -7.58
N LEU A 173 -11.67 4.09 -8.59
CA LEU A 173 -12.82 3.21 -8.75
C LEU A 173 -12.41 2.11 -9.73
N VAL A 174 -12.45 0.86 -9.27
CA VAL A 174 -12.02 -0.30 -10.05
C VAL A 174 -13.22 -1.23 -10.26
N ALA A 175 -13.53 -1.50 -11.51
CA ALA A 175 -14.56 -2.45 -11.89
C ALA A 175 -13.93 -3.78 -12.34
N THR A 176 -14.48 -4.92 -11.87
CA THR A 176 -14.00 -6.26 -12.20
C THR A 176 -15.15 -7.21 -12.48
N ASP A 177 -14.86 -8.37 -13.10
CA ASP A 177 -15.80 -9.48 -13.10
C ASP A 177 -15.88 -10.11 -11.69
N ASP A 178 -16.89 -10.92 -11.41
CA ASP A 178 -16.95 -11.72 -10.17
C ASP A 178 -15.71 -12.59 -9.99
N LEU A 179 -15.13 -13.07 -11.08
CA LEU A 179 -13.89 -13.85 -11.06
C LEU A 179 -12.70 -12.95 -11.44
N HIS A 180 -11.88 -12.59 -10.47
CA HIS A 180 -10.81 -11.61 -10.65
C HIS A 180 -9.60 -11.85 -9.74
N VAL A 181 -8.50 -11.18 -10.05
CA VAL A 181 -7.34 -11.04 -9.15
C VAL A 181 -7.65 -9.91 -8.16
N PRO A 182 -7.67 -10.14 -6.84
CA PRO A 182 -7.92 -9.07 -5.86
C PRO A 182 -6.78 -8.04 -5.83
N TYR A 183 -7.01 -6.92 -5.18
CA TYR A 183 -6.00 -5.89 -4.95
C TYR A 183 -4.72 -6.50 -4.37
N SER A 184 -3.55 -6.19 -4.97
CA SER A 184 -2.24 -6.75 -4.60
C SER A 184 -2.19 -8.29 -4.59
N GLY A 185 -3.03 -8.96 -5.40
CA GLY A 185 -3.21 -10.41 -5.40
C GLY A 185 -2.09 -11.20 -6.08
N THR A 186 -0.98 -10.59 -6.50
CA THR A 186 0.16 -11.28 -7.14
C THR A 186 1.41 -11.28 -6.25
N CYS A 187 2.22 -12.31 -6.44
CA CYS A 187 3.55 -12.40 -5.84
C CYS A 187 4.52 -12.99 -6.86
N ILE A 188 5.62 -12.29 -7.12
CA ILE A 188 6.63 -12.68 -8.09
C ILE A 188 7.97 -12.75 -7.37
N ARG A 189 8.62 -13.93 -7.40
CA ARG A 189 9.91 -14.14 -6.78
C ARG A 189 10.92 -14.62 -7.79
N SER A 190 12.10 -14.03 -7.77
CA SER A 190 13.22 -14.42 -8.60
C SER A 190 14.32 -15.02 -7.72
N THR A 191 14.76 -16.25 -8.04
CA THR A 191 15.82 -16.95 -7.31
C THR A 191 16.86 -17.45 -8.30
N PHE A 192 18.12 -17.19 -8.03
CA PHE A 192 19.22 -17.72 -8.81
C PHE A 192 19.67 -19.05 -8.18
N PRO A 193 19.58 -20.18 -8.91
CA PRO A 193 20.04 -21.47 -8.40
C PRO A 193 21.54 -21.49 -8.08
N ASP A 194 22.31 -20.69 -8.80
CA ASP A 194 23.73 -20.41 -8.55
C ASP A 194 23.93 -18.89 -8.58
N GLU A 195 24.27 -18.29 -7.47
CA GLU A 195 24.52 -16.85 -7.37
C GLU A 195 25.76 -16.40 -8.15
N ALA A 196 26.64 -17.32 -8.54
CA ALA A 196 27.79 -17.03 -9.41
C ALA A 196 27.41 -17.04 -10.91
N ASP A 197 26.27 -17.65 -11.28
CA ASP A 197 25.78 -17.70 -12.66
C ASP A 197 24.40 -17.06 -12.79
N LEU A 198 24.37 -15.78 -13.03
CA LEU A 198 23.14 -15.00 -13.22
C LEU A 198 22.49 -15.19 -14.61
N SER A 199 23.01 -16.11 -15.43
CA SER A 199 22.44 -16.42 -16.76
C SER A 199 21.15 -17.23 -16.69
N LYS A 200 20.82 -17.79 -15.51
CA LYS A 200 19.61 -18.58 -15.29
C LYS A 200 18.93 -18.15 -14.01
N VAL A 201 17.66 -17.78 -14.11
CA VAL A 201 16.84 -17.42 -12.96
C VAL A 201 15.59 -18.28 -12.93
N GLN A 202 15.24 -18.76 -11.75
CA GLN A 202 13.95 -19.37 -11.49
C GLN A 202 12.98 -18.30 -11.03
N ILE A 203 11.84 -18.19 -11.68
CA ILE A 203 10.77 -17.26 -11.32
C ILE A 203 9.57 -18.05 -10.79
N GLU A 204 9.14 -17.71 -9.59
CA GLU A 204 7.90 -18.20 -8.99
C GLU A 204 6.83 -17.14 -9.14
N LEU A 205 5.72 -17.49 -9.78
CA LEU A 205 4.53 -16.66 -9.95
C LEU A 205 3.43 -17.21 -9.06
N GLN A 206 2.80 -16.34 -8.31
CA GLN A 206 1.58 -16.65 -7.60
C GLN A 206 0.53 -15.58 -7.90
N ALA A 207 -0.69 -16.00 -8.22
CA ALA A 207 -1.86 -15.12 -8.30
C ALA A 207 -2.98 -15.66 -7.42
N GLN A 208 -3.54 -14.83 -6.59
CA GLN A 208 -4.81 -15.10 -5.93
C GLN A 208 -5.93 -14.85 -6.94
N ILE A 209 -6.83 -15.82 -7.11
CA ILE A 209 -8.02 -15.66 -7.92
C ILE A 209 -9.22 -15.71 -6.98
N HIS A 210 -9.99 -14.63 -6.92
CA HIS A 210 -11.19 -14.54 -6.12
C HIS A 210 -12.43 -14.76 -6.98
N ASN A 211 -13.35 -15.58 -6.49
CA ASN A 211 -14.67 -15.77 -7.09
C ASN A 211 -15.73 -15.18 -6.15
N ALA A 212 -16.13 -13.95 -6.39
CA ALA A 212 -17.19 -13.27 -5.64
C ALA A 212 -18.60 -13.74 -6.05
N GLY A 213 -18.71 -14.58 -7.09
CA GLY A 213 -19.97 -15.12 -7.58
C GLY A 213 -20.56 -16.20 -6.65
N ARG A 214 -21.75 -16.65 -7.00
CA ARG A 214 -22.53 -17.63 -6.22
C ARG A 214 -22.36 -19.08 -6.69
N GLU A 215 -21.60 -19.30 -7.75
CA GLU A 215 -21.38 -20.60 -8.37
C GLU A 215 -19.89 -20.86 -8.49
N ASP A 216 -19.50 -22.13 -8.38
CA ASP A 216 -18.12 -22.55 -8.63
C ASP A 216 -17.76 -22.28 -10.10
N ARG A 217 -16.53 -21.83 -10.35
CA ARG A 217 -16.02 -21.51 -11.69
C ARG A 217 -14.78 -22.35 -12.01
N ALA A 218 -14.74 -22.91 -13.20
CA ALA A 218 -13.52 -23.49 -13.76
C ALA A 218 -12.77 -22.39 -14.52
N ALA A 219 -11.75 -21.82 -13.89
CA ALA A 219 -10.95 -20.77 -14.47
C ALA A 219 -9.79 -21.33 -15.28
N GLN A 220 -9.49 -20.72 -16.42
CA GLN A 220 -8.20 -20.82 -17.10
C GLN A 220 -7.39 -19.58 -16.70
N VAL A 221 -6.25 -19.81 -16.04
CA VAL A 221 -5.34 -18.74 -15.63
C VAL A 221 -4.09 -18.81 -16.50
N THR A 222 -3.80 -17.71 -17.23
CA THR A 222 -2.65 -17.59 -18.11
C THR A 222 -1.72 -16.51 -17.61
N PHE A 223 -0.45 -16.86 -17.40
CA PHE A 223 0.62 -15.93 -17.08
C PHE A 223 1.40 -15.60 -18.34
N LYS A 224 1.51 -14.31 -18.66
CA LYS A 224 2.32 -13.79 -19.79
C LYS A 224 3.34 -12.80 -19.25
N ILE A 225 4.61 -13.06 -19.49
CA ILE A 225 5.70 -12.16 -19.13
C ILE A 225 6.18 -11.43 -20.37
N PHE A 226 6.28 -10.13 -20.29
CA PHE A 226 6.81 -9.25 -21.34
C PHE A 226 8.08 -8.57 -20.84
N ALA A 227 9.08 -8.47 -21.69
CA ALA A 227 10.19 -7.55 -21.42
C ALA A 227 9.70 -6.13 -21.60
N ASP A 228 10.04 -5.24 -20.71
CA ASP A 228 9.71 -3.80 -20.62
C ASP A 228 8.78 -3.25 -21.73
N THR A 229 9.35 -2.88 -22.88
CA THR A 229 8.61 -2.36 -24.05
C THR A 229 8.23 -3.41 -25.09
N GLY A 230 8.44 -4.71 -24.77
CA GLY A 230 8.18 -5.80 -25.70
C GLY A 230 6.69 -5.98 -26.00
N ALA A 231 6.34 -6.10 -27.27
CA ALA A 231 4.97 -6.35 -27.72
C ALA A 231 4.57 -7.84 -27.66
N SER A 232 5.54 -8.75 -27.66
CA SER A 232 5.32 -10.19 -27.57
C SER A 232 5.80 -10.72 -26.21
N PRO A 233 5.09 -11.68 -25.62
CA PRO A 233 5.53 -12.27 -24.37
C PRO A 233 6.82 -13.07 -24.57
N VAL A 234 7.77 -12.93 -23.63
CA VAL A 234 8.98 -13.77 -23.54
C VAL A 234 8.68 -15.11 -22.88
N TYR A 235 7.55 -15.20 -22.21
CA TYR A 235 7.06 -16.42 -21.59
C TYR A 235 5.54 -16.41 -21.53
N GLU A 236 4.92 -17.56 -21.76
CA GLU A 236 3.48 -17.78 -21.60
C GLU A 236 3.21 -19.19 -21.08
N SER A 237 2.32 -19.28 -20.09
CA SER A 237 1.84 -20.57 -19.56
C SER A 237 0.40 -20.45 -19.08
N SER A 238 -0.35 -21.51 -19.24
CA SER A 238 -1.78 -21.58 -18.89
C SER A 238 -2.05 -22.81 -18.04
N GLN A 239 -2.92 -22.64 -17.03
CA GLN A 239 -3.41 -23.78 -16.25
C GLN A 239 -4.88 -23.59 -15.86
N ALA A 240 -5.61 -24.70 -15.79
CA ALA A 240 -6.98 -24.69 -15.32
C ALA A 240 -7.03 -24.89 -13.81
N ALA A 241 -7.94 -24.19 -13.14
CA ALA A 241 -8.18 -24.33 -11.71
C ALA A 241 -9.67 -24.13 -11.36
N PRO A 242 -10.24 -24.99 -10.50
CA PRO A 242 -11.56 -24.76 -9.94
C PRO A 242 -11.46 -23.68 -8.85
N ILE A 243 -12.33 -22.70 -8.91
CA ILE A 243 -12.44 -21.63 -7.90
C ILE A 243 -13.86 -21.69 -7.31
N ALA A 244 -13.96 -22.11 -6.07
CA ALA A 244 -15.25 -22.25 -5.41
C ALA A 244 -15.91 -20.87 -5.16
N ALA A 245 -17.22 -20.84 -5.17
CA ALA A 245 -18.02 -19.65 -4.92
C ALA A 245 -17.66 -18.99 -3.58
N GLY A 246 -17.52 -17.67 -3.54
CA GLY A 246 -17.20 -16.88 -2.35
C GLY A 246 -15.80 -17.12 -1.79
N THR A 247 -14.87 -17.72 -2.55
CA THR A 247 -13.52 -18.05 -2.05
C THR A 247 -12.40 -17.48 -2.93
N SER A 248 -11.19 -17.49 -2.38
CA SER A 248 -9.96 -17.20 -3.12
C SER A 248 -9.10 -18.46 -3.21
N THR A 249 -8.49 -18.67 -4.38
CA THR A 249 -7.56 -19.78 -4.63
C THR A 249 -6.23 -19.22 -5.12
N ALA A 250 -5.13 -19.68 -4.51
CA ALA A 250 -3.78 -19.35 -4.95
C ALA A 250 -3.37 -20.24 -6.15
N ILE A 251 -3.04 -19.62 -7.26
CA ILE A 251 -2.54 -20.25 -8.46
C ILE A 251 -1.04 -20.02 -8.49
N ASN A 252 -0.27 -21.12 -8.42
CA ASN A 252 1.19 -21.06 -8.38
C ASN A 252 1.75 -21.61 -9.69
N HIS A 253 2.79 -20.95 -10.20
CA HIS A 253 3.50 -21.38 -11.38
C HIS A 253 5.01 -21.13 -11.20
N ARG A 254 5.84 -22.00 -11.75
CA ARG A 254 7.29 -21.87 -11.71
C ARG A 254 7.85 -22.01 -13.11
N LEU A 255 8.81 -21.16 -13.45
CA LEU A 255 9.50 -21.20 -14.72
C LEU A 255 10.99 -20.89 -14.54
N ASP A 256 11.79 -21.37 -15.51
CA ASP A 256 13.18 -20.98 -15.64
C ASP A 256 13.32 -20.01 -16.81
N LEU A 257 13.91 -18.85 -16.56
CA LEU A 257 14.20 -17.85 -17.59
C LEU A 257 15.71 -17.82 -17.82
N SER A 258 16.10 -18.02 -19.09
CA SER A 258 17.52 -17.99 -19.51
C SER A 258 17.88 -16.60 -20.00
N GLN A 259 19.11 -16.15 -19.69
CA GLN A 259 19.65 -14.84 -20.10
C GLN A 259 18.70 -13.67 -19.75
N PRO A 260 18.24 -13.56 -18.48
CA PRO A 260 17.37 -12.45 -18.10
C PRO A 260 18.11 -11.12 -18.22
N THR A 261 17.39 -10.06 -18.62
CA THR A 261 17.92 -8.71 -18.46
C THR A 261 17.76 -8.29 -17.01
N LEU A 262 18.87 -8.09 -16.31
CA LEU A 262 18.85 -7.80 -14.87
C LEU A 262 18.47 -6.35 -14.60
N TRP A 263 17.68 -6.15 -13.55
CA TRP A 263 17.46 -4.84 -12.96
C TRP A 263 18.68 -4.44 -12.14
N SER A 264 19.14 -3.19 -12.33
CA SER A 264 20.21 -2.61 -11.53
C SER A 264 20.01 -1.10 -11.37
N ILE A 265 20.81 -0.47 -10.48
CA ILE A 265 20.80 0.99 -10.27
C ILE A 265 21.14 1.76 -11.56
N ALA A 266 22.04 1.22 -12.37
CA ALA A 266 22.48 1.85 -13.62
C ALA A 266 21.59 1.49 -14.81
N SER A 267 20.96 0.32 -14.80
CA SER A 267 20.08 -0.18 -15.85
C SER A 267 18.83 -0.80 -15.23
N PRO A 268 17.84 0.00 -14.86
CA PRO A 268 16.66 -0.44 -14.12
C PRO A 268 15.62 -1.10 -15.04
N HIS A 269 15.96 -2.28 -15.57
CA HIS A 269 15.12 -3.03 -16.49
C HIS A 269 13.95 -3.70 -15.75
N LEU A 270 12.73 -3.50 -16.24
CA LEU A 270 11.52 -4.10 -15.70
C LEU A 270 10.92 -5.12 -16.65
N TYR A 271 10.22 -6.07 -16.07
CA TYR A 271 9.33 -6.98 -16.76
C TYR A 271 7.89 -6.67 -16.36
N ARG A 272 6.96 -6.93 -17.27
CA ARG A 272 5.52 -6.84 -17.01
C ARG A 272 4.91 -8.25 -17.04
N LEU A 273 4.24 -8.62 -15.95
CA LEU A 273 3.41 -9.81 -15.87
C LEU A 273 1.96 -9.42 -16.15
N GLU A 274 1.32 -10.10 -17.08
CA GLU A 274 -0.14 -10.12 -17.25
C GLU A 274 -0.68 -11.43 -16.73
N THR A 275 -1.61 -11.36 -15.78
CA THR A 275 -2.37 -12.51 -15.29
C THR A 275 -3.76 -12.45 -15.91
N HIS A 276 -4.02 -13.31 -16.89
CA HIS A 276 -5.30 -13.42 -17.57
C HIS A 276 -6.16 -14.46 -16.87
N VAL A 277 -7.40 -14.11 -16.55
CA VAL A 277 -8.39 -15.02 -15.97
C VAL A 277 -9.55 -15.18 -16.94
N GLN A 278 -9.85 -16.41 -17.34
CA GLN A 278 -10.88 -16.71 -18.32
C GLN A 278 -11.78 -17.86 -17.85
N VAL A 279 -13.03 -17.84 -18.28
CA VAL A 279 -13.97 -18.98 -18.14
C VAL A 279 -14.52 -19.29 -19.52
N ALA A 280 -14.24 -20.48 -20.03
CA ALA A 280 -14.44 -20.84 -21.42
C ALA A 280 -13.79 -19.78 -22.35
N ASP A 281 -14.56 -19.17 -23.24
CA ASP A 281 -14.07 -18.15 -24.18
C ASP A 281 -14.22 -16.70 -23.64
N LYS A 282 -14.74 -16.52 -22.42
CA LYS A 282 -14.93 -15.18 -21.82
C LYS A 282 -13.71 -14.78 -21.01
N SER A 283 -13.08 -13.65 -21.36
CA SER A 283 -12.09 -13.00 -20.51
C SER A 283 -12.81 -12.32 -19.32
N CYS A 284 -12.43 -12.70 -18.11
CA CYS A 284 -12.97 -12.15 -16.87
C CYS A 284 -12.08 -11.01 -16.35
N ASP A 285 -10.77 -11.25 -16.29
CA ASP A 285 -9.82 -10.27 -15.76
C ASP A 285 -8.46 -10.31 -16.49
N ILE A 286 -7.80 -9.17 -16.56
CA ILE A 286 -6.38 -9.05 -16.91
C ILE A 286 -5.75 -8.14 -15.84
N TYR A 287 -4.90 -8.74 -15.01
CA TYR A 287 -4.20 -8.04 -13.96
C TYR A 287 -2.74 -7.83 -14.33
N HIS A 288 -2.27 -6.57 -14.23
CA HIS A 288 -0.90 -6.19 -14.57
C HIS A 288 -0.04 -6.07 -13.31
N SER A 289 1.17 -6.61 -13.37
CA SER A 289 2.18 -6.44 -12.32
C SER A 289 3.54 -6.16 -12.97
N HIS A 290 4.34 -5.29 -12.37
CA HIS A 290 5.71 -5.06 -12.78
C HIS A 290 6.67 -5.73 -11.80
N PHE A 291 7.81 -6.18 -12.30
CA PHE A 291 8.89 -6.75 -11.49
C PHE A 291 10.23 -6.59 -12.18
N GLY A 292 11.30 -6.73 -11.44
CA GLY A 292 12.65 -6.77 -11.98
C GLY A 292 13.38 -8.01 -11.51
N VAL A 293 14.19 -8.59 -12.37
CA VAL A 293 15.04 -9.74 -12.04
C VAL A 293 16.37 -9.24 -11.52
N ARG A 294 16.70 -9.56 -10.28
CA ARG A 294 17.97 -9.20 -9.65
C ARG A 294 18.35 -10.17 -8.54
N SER A 295 19.63 -10.27 -8.24
CA SER A 295 20.16 -10.83 -6.98
C SER A 295 20.56 -9.69 -6.06
N ILE A 296 20.20 -9.80 -4.78
CA ILE A 296 20.70 -8.88 -3.74
C ILE A 296 21.09 -9.68 -2.51
N ARG A 297 22.26 -9.40 -1.97
CA ARG A 297 22.80 -10.09 -0.80
C ARG A 297 23.44 -9.07 0.15
N PHE A 298 23.17 -9.25 1.43
CA PHE A 298 23.84 -8.53 2.51
C PHE A 298 24.77 -9.50 3.24
N ASP A 299 26.00 -9.09 3.43
CA ASP A 299 27.04 -9.88 4.06
C ASP A 299 27.66 -9.05 5.19
N ALA A 300 27.82 -9.68 6.38
CA ALA A 300 28.27 -8.98 7.57
C ALA A 300 29.70 -8.41 7.43
N ASP A 301 30.57 -9.09 6.68
CA ASP A 301 31.98 -8.71 6.51
C ASP A 301 32.22 -7.92 5.22
N GLN A 302 31.46 -8.19 4.18
CA GLN A 302 31.72 -7.66 2.83
C GLN A 302 30.70 -6.61 2.38
N GLY A 303 29.58 -6.44 3.09
CA GLY A 303 28.55 -5.45 2.82
C GLY A 303 27.50 -5.89 1.83
N CYS A 304 27.01 -4.97 0.99
CA CYS A 304 25.89 -5.21 0.07
C CYS A 304 26.38 -5.56 -1.34
N PHE A 305 25.74 -6.57 -1.93
CA PHE A 305 25.99 -6.99 -3.31
C PHE A 305 24.70 -6.93 -4.11
N LEU A 306 24.75 -6.33 -5.29
CA LEU A 306 23.67 -6.33 -6.28
C LEU A 306 24.19 -7.01 -7.54
N ASN A 307 23.52 -8.08 -7.97
CA ASN A 307 23.93 -8.88 -9.13
C ASN A 307 25.39 -9.34 -9.08
N GLY A 308 25.86 -9.73 -7.89
CA GLY A 308 27.24 -10.16 -7.67
C GLY A 308 28.26 -9.04 -7.52
N GLU A 309 27.90 -7.80 -7.81
CA GLU A 309 28.80 -6.64 -7.66
C GLU A 309 28.64 -5.97 -6.29
N SER A 310 29.76 -5.71 -5.62
CA SER A 310 29.77 -4.99 -4.34
C SER A 310 29.33 -3.54 -4.57
N ILE A 311 28.33 -3.11 -3.82
CA ILE A 311 27.81 -1.74 -3.86
C ILE A 311 27.83 -1.09 -2.49
N LYS A 312 28.00 0.22 -2.44
CA LYS A 312 27.75 1.01 -1.24
C LYS A 312 26.41 1.72 -1.36
N LEU A 313 25.52 1.49 -0.39
CA LEU A 313 24.27 2.22 -0.29
C LEU A 313 24.57 3.67 0.13
N LYS A 314 24.21 4.62 -0.73
CA LYS A 314 24.34 6.05 -0.51
C LYS A 314 22.93 6.63 -0.57
N GLY A 315 22.34 6.83 0.58
CA GLY A 315 20.93 7.18 0.66
C GLY A 315 20.60 8.23 1.67
N VAL A 316 19.33 8.60 1.70
CA VAL A 316 18.74 9.54 2.64
C VAL A 316 17.47 8.96 3.24
N CYS A 317 17.09 9.41 4.42
CA CYS A 317 15.76 9.26 4.95
C CYS A 317 14.83 10.20 4.19
N ASN A 318 13.85 9.66 3.49
CA ASN A 318 12.91 10.43 2.69
C ASN A 318 11.57 10.49 3.43
N HIS A 319 11.30 11.61 4.10
CA HIS A 319 10.01 11.88 4.71
C HIS A 319 8.98 12.26 3.65
N GLN A 320 7.71 11.97 3.92
CA GLN A 320 6.65 12.10 2.91
C GLN A 320 6.07 13.52 2.82
N ASP A 321 6.55 14.47 3.60
CA ASP A 321 6.08 15.85 3.51
C ASP A 321 6.90 16.69 2.51
N HIS A 322 6.28 17.73 1.97
CA HIS A 322 6.93 18.69 1.07
C HIS A 322 6.36 20.09 1.30
N ALA A 323 7.27 21.09 1.29
CA ALA A 323 6.89 22.48 1.51
C ALA A 323 5.79 22.93 0.52
N GLY A 324 4.73 23.53 1.07
CA GLY A 324 3.61 24.09 0.32
C GLY A 324 2.49 23.10 -0.01
N VAL A 325 2.73 21.79 0.03
CA VAL A 325 1.69 20.78 -0.26
C VAL A 325 1.47 19.80 0.89
N GLY A 326 2.28 19.90 1.96
CA GLY A 326 2.19 18.95 3.07
C GLY A 326 2.48 17.53 2.61
N VAL A 327 1.59 16.60 2.94
CA VAL A 327 1.70 15.19 2.53
C VAL A 327 0.96 14.86 1.22
N ALA A 328 0.23 15.80 0.64
CA ALA A 328 -0.46 15.65 -0.64
C ALA A 328 0.52 15.75 -1.82
N ILE A 329 1.45 14.81 -1.91
CA ILE A 329 2.57 14.83 -2.86
C ILE A 329 2.15 14.20 -4.18
N LEU A 330 2.22 14.98 -5.25
CA LEU A 330 2.01 14.50 -6.61
C LEU A 330 3.23 13.69 -7.11
N PRO A 331 3.04 12.72 -8.00
CA PRO A 331 4.14 11.93 -8.60
C PRO A 331 5.25 12.79 -9.21
N THR A 332 4.91 13.95 -9.76
CA THR A 332 5.88 14.91 -10.33
C THR A 332 6.83 15.51 -9.31
N ILE A 333 6.37 15.71 -8.06
CA ILE A 333 7.21 16.21 -6.96
C ILE A 333 8.20 15.12 -6.53
N ASP A 334 7.73 13.88 -6.35
CA ASP A 334 8.61 12.77 -5.99
C ASP A 334 9.62 12.46 -7.12
N GLU A 335 9.21 12.54 -8.38
CA GLU A 335 10.13 12.40 -9.50
C GLU A 335 11.22 13.48 -9.47
N TRP A 336 10.84 14.73 -9.20
CA TRP A 336 11.79 15.82 -9.05
C TRP A 336 12.75 15.58 -7.87
N ARG A 337 12.23 15.16 -6.70
CA ARG A 337 13.06 14.83 -5.51
C ARG A 337 14.08 13.74 -5.83
N LEU A 338 13.63 12.64 -6.44
CA LEU A 338 14.52 11.54 -6.82
C LEU A 338 15.57 11.97 -7.85
N LYS A 339 15.23 12.84 -8.81
CA LYS A 339 16.19 13.43 -9.76
C LYS A 339 17.27 14.23 -9.03
N GLN A 340 16.91 15.04 -8.03
CA GLN A 340 17.89 15.79 -7.22
C GLN A 340 18.78 14.84 -6.41
N LEU A 341 18.21 13.83 -5.77
CA LEU A 341 18.97 12.82 -5.04
C LEU A 341 19.94 12.07 -5.96
N LYS A 342 19.51 11.68 -7.15
CA LYS A 342 20.38 11.03 -8.14
C LYS A 342 21.53 11.94 -8.58
N ALA A 343 21.25 13.22 -8.81
CA ALA A 343 22.28 14.22 -9.13
C ALA A 343 23.30 14.42 -8.01
N MET A 344 22.92 14.25 -6.74
CA MET A 344 23.82 14.23 -5.59
C MET A 344 24.65 12.94 -5.49
N GLY A 345 24.37 11.92 -6.30
CA GLY A 345 25.04 10.62 -6.25
C GLY A 345 24.36 9.60 -5.32
N CYS A 346 23.13 9.84 -4.87
CA CYS A 346 22.34 8.85 -4.13
C CYS A 346 21.89 7.70 -5.03
N ASN A 347 21.87 6.50 -4.45
CA ASN A 347 21.38 5.29 -5.09
C ASN A 347 20.36 4.53 -4.22
N ALA A 348 20.03 5.09 -3.04
CA ALA A 348 19.10 4.48 -2.11
C ALA A 348 18.25 5.54 -1.40
N ILE A 349 17.07 5.14 -0.93
CA ILE A 349 16.24 5.91 0.01
C ILE A 349 15.74 4.99 1.12
N ARG A 350 15.46 5.57 2.28
CA ARG A 350 14.63 4.96 3.33
C ARG A 350 13.31 5.71 3.39
N THR A 351 12.20 4.99 3.37
CA THR A 351 10.87 5.59 3.55
C THR A 351 10.63 5.86 5.03
N ALA A 352 11.06 7.02 5.48
CA ALA A 352 11.06 7.38 6.90
C ALA A 352 9.76 8.14 7.26
N HIS A 353 8.95 7.67 8.18
CA HIS A 353 8.99 6.35 8.82
C HIS A 353 7.64 5.70 8.62
N ASN A 354 7.31 5.32 7.39
CA ASN A 354 5.97 4.81 7.02
C ASN A 354 5.96 4.14 5.64
N PRO A 355 4.93 3.34 5.34
CA PRO A 355 4.67 2.88 3.98
C PRO A 355 4.55 4.04 2.99
N PRO A 356 5.31 4.05 1.88
CA PRO A 356 5.30 5.15 0.93
C PRO A 356 4.06 5.15 0.05
N ALA A 357 3.83 6.24 -0.68
CA ALA A 357 2.88 6.25 -1.78
C ALA A 357 3.32 5.24 -2.85
N PRO A 358 2.39 4.48 -3.49
CA PRO A 358 2.74 3.47 -4.49
C PRO A 358 3.60 4.03 -5.63
N HIS A 359 3.28 5.22 -6.13
CA HIS A 359 4.02 5.85 -7.24
C HIS A 359 5.49 6.15 -6.91
N LEU A 360 5.85 6.33 -5.62
CA LEU A 360 7.24 6.53 -5.23
C LEU A 360 8.08 5.28 -5.52
N LEU A 361 7.53 4.09 -5.24
CA LEU A 361 8.23 2.83 -5.54
C LEU A 361 8.31 2.59 -7.05
N ASP A 362 7.24 2.89 -7.81
CA ASP A 362 7.28 2.84 -9.27
C ASP A 362 8.37 3.74 -9.85
N LEU A 363 8.56 4.93 -9.28
CA LEU A 363 9.64 5.83 -9.65
C LEU A 363 11.01 5.27 -9.27
N CYS A 364 11.16 4.70 -8.07
CA CYS A 364 12.39 4.04 -7.64
C CYS A 364 12.77 2.87 -8.54
N ASP A 365 11.79 2.06 -8.94
CA ASP A 365 12.00 0.95 -9.88
C ASP A 365 12.52 1.43 -11.23
N ARG A 366 11.91 2.48 -11.80
CA ARG A 366 12.29 3.03 -13.10
C ARG A 366 13.57 3.86 -13.08
N MET A 367 13.87 4.50 -11.96
CA MET A 367 15.04 5.37 -11.84
C MET A 367 16.27 4.67 -11.25
N GLY A 368 16.13 3.43 -10.80
CA GLY A 368 17.23 2.65 -10.22
C GLY A 368 17.64 3.17 -8.84
N PHE A 369 16.70 3.18 -7.89
CA PHE A 369 16.97 3.39 -6.47
C PHE A 369 16.71 2.11 -5.69
N LEU A 370 17.55 1.81 -4.70
CA LEU A 370 17.25 0.82 -3.69
C LEU A 370 16.45 1.44 -2.56
N VAL A 371 15.50 0.69 -2.02
CA VAL A 371 14.57 1.19 -1.00
C VAL A 371 14.60 0.30 0.23
N MET A 372 14.86 0.91 1.38
CA MET A 372 14.52 0.38 2.69
C MET A 372 13.08 0.80 3.00
N ASN A 373 12.16 -0.14 2.83
CA ASN A 373 10.72 0.12 2.95
C ASN A 373 10.26 -0.15 4.39
N GLU A 374 9.71 0.87 5.04
CA GLU A 374 9.49 0.86 6.47
C GLU A 374 8.01 0.79 6.84
N THR A 375 7.68 -0.06 7.82
CA THR A 375 6.35 -0.01 8.48
C THR A 375 6.29 1.18 9.44
N ARG A 376 5.07 1.66 9.72
CA ARG A 376 4.93 2.82 10.60
C ARG A 376 5.09 2.46 12.07
N LEU A 377 4.47 1.39 12.52
CA LEU A 377 4.41 1.03 13.93
C LEU A 377 4.96 -0.38 14.17
N SER A 378 5.75 -0.52 15.23
CA SER A 378 6.21 -1.82 15.70
C SER A 378 5.20 -2.40 16.70
N GLY A 379 4.75 -3.64 16.47
CA GLY A 379 3.83 -4.29 17.38
C GLY A 379 3.20 -5.55 16.82
N THR A 380 2.44 -6.24 17.68
CA THR A 380 1.87 -7.56 17.33
C THR A 380 0.36 -7.65 17.51
N SER A 381 -0.32 -6.52 17.68
CA SER A 381 -1.79 -6.50 17.59
C SER A 381 -2.22 -6.95 16.19
N PRO A 382 -3.43 -7.50 16.03
CA PRO A 382 -3.96 -7.83 14.69
C PRO A 382 -3.90 -6.63 13.72
N GLU A 383 -4.14 -5.43 14.22
CA GLU A 383 -4.06 -4.18 13.44
C GLU A 383 -2.64 -3.93 12.92
N PHE A 384 -1.62 -3.93 13.79
CA PHE A 384 -0.26 -3.62 13.39
C PHE A 384 0.37 -4.69 12.51
N LEU A 385 0.08 -5.98 12.79
CA LEU A 385 0.49 -7.06 11.87
C LEU A 385 -0.25 -6.98 10.54
N GLY A 386 -1.51 -6.54 10.54
CA GLY A 386 -2.27 -6.27 9.32
C GLY A 386 -1.65 -5.15 8.47
N GLN A 387 -1.19 -4.07 9.10
CA GLN A 387 -0.48 -2.97 8.43
C GLN A 387 0.84 -3.45 7.80
N LEU A 388 1.64 -4.21 8.55
CA LEU A 388 2.88 -4.81 8.04
C LEU A 388 2.60 -5.78 6.88
N GLN A 389 1.56 -6.60 6.98
CA GLN A 389 1.15 -7.50 5.90
C GLN A 389 0.70 -6.71 4.66
N ALA A 390 -0.07 -5.63 4.82
CA ALA A 390 -0.52 -4.78 3.72
C ALA A 390 0.66 -4.15 2.98
N LEU A 391 1.64 -3.60 3.72
CA LEU A 391 2.88 -3.07 3.17
C LEU A 391 3.61 -4.11 2.31
N ILE A 392 3.92 -5.27 2.89
CA ILE A 392 4.71 -6.31 2.20
C ILE A 392 3.94 -6.85 1.00
N THR A 393 2.64 -7.13 1.15
CA THR A 393 1.82 -7.70 0.08
C THR A 393 1.71 -6.76 -1.10
N ARG A 394 1.57 -5.45 -0.86
CA ARG A 394 1.54 -4.43 -1.90
C ARG A 394 2.88 -4.31 -2.61
N ASP A 395 4.00 -4.29 -1.85
CA ASP A 395 5.29 -3.79 -2.34
C ASP A 395 6.30 -4.90 -2.69
N ARG A 396 6.02 -6.16 -2.41
CA ARG A 396 6.97 -7.28 -2.60
C ARG A 396 7.41 -7.53 -4.05
N ASN A 397 6.67 -7.02 -5.04
CA ASN A 397 7.03 -7.18 -6.45
C ASN A 397 8.01 -6.11 -6.95
N HIS A 398 8.22 -5.02 -6.19
CA HIS A 398 9.15 -3.95 -6.55
C HIS A 398 10.60 -4.38 -6.43
N PRO A 399 11.41 -4.36 -7.52
CA PRO A 399 12.83 -4.71 -7.44
C PRO A 399 13.65 -3.68 -6.67
N SER A 400 13.19 -2.45 -6.57
CA SER A 400 13.82 -1.39 -5.76
C SER A 400 13.84 -1.73 -4.27
N VAL A 401 12.79 -2.35 -3.74
CA VAL A 401 12.74 -2.74 -2.31
C VAL A 401 13.79 -3.78 -2.01
N CYS A 402 14.72 -3.46 -1.12
CA CYS A 402 15.85 -4.33 -0.76
C CYS A 402 15.85 -4.77 0.71
N LEU A 403 15.20 -4.01 1.58
CA LEU A 403 15.09 -4.26 3.02
C LEU A 403 13.67 -3.95 3.50
N TRP A 404 13.17 -4.78 4.40
CA TRP A 404 11.94 -4.52 5.15
C TRP A 404 12.28 -3.98 6.52
N SER A 405 11.96 -2.72 6.79
CA SER A 405 12.20 -2.11 8.10
C SER A 405 11.01 -2.34 9.03
N LEU A 406 11.28 -2.94 10.19
CA LEU A 406 10.29 -3.31 11.19
C LEU A 406 9.96 -2.18 12.17
N GLY A 407 10.62 -1.03 12.06
CA GLY A 407 10.38 0.14 12.90
C GLY A 407 11.59 1.02 13.10
N ASN A 408 11.39 2.10 13.85
CA ASN A 408 12.40 3.12 14.12
C ASN A 408 12.40 3.58 15.57
N GLU A 409 13.50 3.36 16.29
CA GLU A 409 13.83 4.02 17.56
C GLU A 409 12.77 3.96 18.67
N GLU A 410 11.92 2.94 18.68
CA GLU A 410 10.90 2.80 19.70
C GLU A 410 11.48 2.21 20.98
N MET A 411 11.66 3.03 22.02
CA MET A 411 12.33 2.67 23.27
C MET A 411 11.71 1.43 23.94
N LEU A 412 10.40 1.32 23.97
CA LEU A 412 9.70 0.15 24.53
C LEU A 412 9.85 -1.12 23.69
N ILE A 413 10.33 -0.99 22.45
CA ILE A 413 10.60 -2.11 21.55
C ILE A 413 12.07 -2.52 21.65
N GLN A 414 13.00 -1.57 21.58
CA GLN A 414 14.43 -1.88 21.49
C GLN A 414 15.07 -2.28 22.83
N GLU A 415 14.52 -1.85 23.97
CA GLU A 415 15.18 -1.94 25.28
C GLU A 415 14.66 -3.05 26.19
N ASN A 416 13.64 -3.81 25.80
CA ASN A 416 13.08 -4.83 26.67
C ASN A 416 12.72 -6.15 25.96
N ALA A 417 12.53 -7.19 26.78
CA ALA A 417 12.23 -8.54 26.29
C ALA A 417 10.91 -8.65 25.50
N MET A 418 9.93 -7.82 25.80
CA MET A 418 8.66 -7.81 25.07
C MET A 418 8.88 -7.31 23.64
N GLY A 419 9.64 -6.24 23.49
CA GLY A 419 9.98 -5.69 22.17
C GLY A 419 10.74 -6.68 21.30
N ALA A 420 11.74 -7.36 21.86
CA ALA A 420 12.47 -8.41 21.14
C ALA A 420 11.52 -9.51 20.61
N LYS A 421 10.56 -9.97 21.42
CA LYS A 421 9.54 -10.96 21.01
C LYS A 421 8.57 -10.42 19.96
N MET A 422 8.22 -9.12 20.03
CA MET A 422 7.37 -8.48 19.04
C MET A 422 8.09 -8.42 17.70
N LEU A 423 9.35 -7.97 17.67
CA LEU A 423 10.16 -7.92 16.47
C LEU A 423 10.38 -9.30 15.85
N GLN A 424 10.64 -10.33 16.68
CA GLN A 424 10.70 -11.71 16.20
C GLN A 424 9.43 -12.11 15.45
N ARG A 425 8.25 -11.84 16.02
CA ARG A 425 6.97 -12.18 15.39
C ARG A 425 6.72 -11.39 14.10
N MET A 426 7.13 -10.12 14.06
CA MET A 426 7.05 -9.28 12.85
C MET A 426 7.99 -9.81 11.76
N GLN A 427 9.23 -10.16 12.09
CA GLN A 427 10.18 -10.77 11.17
C GLN A 427 9.67 -12.11 10.62
N ASP A 428 9.13 -12.97 11.49
CA ASP A 428 8.54 -14.26 11.07
C ASP A 428 7.37 -14.06 10.09
N LEU A 429 6.54 -13.02 10.30
CA LEU A 429 5.47 -12.68 9.36
C LEU A 429 6.06 -12.21 8.03
N THR A 430 7.07 -11.34 8.08
CA THR A 430 7.75 -10.81 6.89
C THR A 430 8.35 -11.93 6.06
N HIS A 431 9.10 -12.85 6.66
CA HIS A 431 9.72 -13.98 5.97
C HIS A 431 8.69 -14.95 5.36
N ARG A 432 7.52 -15.11 5.98
CA ARG A 432 6.43 -15.91 5.36
C ARG A 432 5.84 -15.23 4.12
N LEU A 433 5.75 -13.91 4.12
CA LEU A 433 5.19 -13.14 3.00
C LEU A 433 6.22 -12.90 1.89
N ASP A 434 7.46 -12.64 2.29
CA ASP A 434 8.59 -12.42 1.39
C ASP A 434 9.91 -12.95 2.00
N PRO A 435 10.32 -14.18 1.68
CA PRO A 435 11.59 -14.76 2.16
C PRO A 435 12.82 -14.24 1.40
N THR A 436 12.66 -13.36 0.42
CA THR A 436 13.74 -12.94 -0.49
C THR A 436 14.51 -11.70 -0.01
N ARG A 437 13.99 -11.00 0.98
CA ARG A 437 14.57 -9.77 1.51
C ARG A 437 14.74 -9.85 3.01
N PRO A 438 15.89 -9.42 3.55
CA PRO A 438 16.09 -9.38 4.99
C PRO A 438 15.28 -8.26 5.66
N CYS A 439 15.02 -8.47 6.95
CA CYS A 439 14.46 -7.48 7.84
C CYS A 439 15.56 -6.64 8.48
N ILE A 440 15.23 -5.38 8.76
CA ILE A 440 16.07 -4.46 9.53
C ILE A 440 15.25 -3.79 10.63
N TYR A 441 15.88 -3.54 11.76
CA TYR A 441 15.34 -2.63 12.77
C TYR A 441 16.32 -1.51 13.03
N SER A 442 15.89 -0.26 12.95
CA SER A 442 16.71 0.92 13.15
C SER A 442 16.60 1.39 14.59
N ALA A 443 17.71 1.28 15.32
CA ALA A 443 17.80 1.60 16.73
C ALA A 443 18.63 2.86 16.97
N ASN A 444 18.41 3.50 18.12
CA ASN A 444 19.22 4.59 18.65
C ASN A 444 19.79 4.26 20.04
N CYS A 445 20.62 5.14 20.56
CA CYS A 445 21.18 5.03 21.91
C CYS A 445 22.22 3.91 22.07
N ASP A 446 22.10 3.07 23.09
CA ASP A 446 23.11 2.05 23.42
C ASP A 446 22.93 0.78 22.56
N PHE A 447 23.55 0.77 21.40
CA PHE A 447 23.43 -0.35 20.44
C PHE A 447 23.90 -1.70 20.99
N ASN A 448 24.90 -1.71 21.90
CA ASN A 448 25.37 -2.95 22.51
C ASN A 448 24.29 -3.55 23.40
N ASN A 449 23.69 -2.76 24.28
CA ASN A 449 22.60 -3.21 25.16
C ASN A 449 21.37 -3.65 24.34
N ILE A 450 21.07 -2.97 23.25
CA ILE A 450 19.95 -3.36 22.37
C ILE A 450 20.23 -4.69 21.67
N ALA A 451 21.44 -4.86 21.12
CA ALA A 451 21.83 -6.13 20.49
C ALA A 451 21.85 -7.29 21.50
N GLU A 452 22.39 -7.05 22.71
CA GLU A 452 22.35 -8.02 23.81
C GLU A 452 20.91 -8.34 24.24
N ASN A 453 20.03 -7.35 24.32
CA ASN A 453 18.61 -7.57 24.63
C ASN A 453 17.97 -8.50 23.60
N PHE A 454 18.21 -8.29 22.32
CA PHE A 454 17.67 -9.16 21.27
C PHE A 454 18.19 -10.59 21.40
N VAL A 455 19.49 -10.77 21.49
CA VAL A 455 20.13 -12.11 21.63
C VAL A 455 19.68 -12.81 22.90
N ASN A 456 19.66 -12.13 24.05
CA ASN A 456 19.28 -12.69 25.32
C ASN A 456 17.81 -13.14 25.38
N ASN A 457 16.97 -12.57 24.52
CA ASN A 457 15.56 -12.93 24.36
C ASN A 457 15.28 -13.85 23.16
N GLY A 458 16.34 -14.42 22.54
CA GLY A 458 16.23 -15.39 21.47
C GLY A 458 15.83 -14.81 20.12
N PHE A 459 15.97 -13.49 19.93
CA PHE A 459 15.71 -12.80 18.66
C PHE A 459 17.02 -12.50 17.95
N GLN A 460 17.08 -12.89 16.68
CA GLN A 460 18.16 -12.55 15.78
C GLN A 460 17.58 -11.78 14.60
N ILE A 461 17.80 -10.47 14.60
CA ILE A 461 17.45 -9.61 13.46
C ILE A 461 18.39 -9.90 12.28
N ASP A 462 17.86 -9.94 11.05
CA ASP A 462 18.69 -10.18 9.86
C ASP A 462 19.72 -9.07 9.65
N THR A 463 19.33 -7.82 9.87
CA THR A 463 20.19 -6.64 9.73
C THR A 463 19.90 -5.63 10.83
N PHE A 464 20.92 -5.09 11.45
CA PHE A 464 20.79 -4.09 12.50
C PHE A 464 21.11 -2.70 11.95
N GLY A 465 20.22 -1.75 12.14
CA GLY A 465 20.37 -0.35 11.77
C GLY A 465 20.79 0.48 12.99
N ALA A 466 21.92 1.16 12.91
CA ALA A 466 22.36 2.11 13.92
C ALA A 466 22.08 3.52 13.43
N ASN A 467 21.20 4.25 14.13
CA ASN A 467 20.90 5.65 13.87
C ASN A 467 21.81 6.55 14.73
N TYR A 468 22.42 7.59 14.12
CA TYR A 468 23.34 8.59 14.73
C TYR A 468 24.73 8.09 15.08
#